data_12cc91d81bcfec2768136fd7007827ad
#
_entry.id   12cc91d81bcfec2768136fd7007827ad
#
_cell.length_a   1.000
_cell.length_b   1.000
_cell.length_c   1.000
_cell.angle_alpha   90.00
_cell.angle_beta   90.00
_cell.angle_gamma   90.00
#
_symmetry.space_group_name_H-M   'P 1'
#
loop_
_entity.id
_entity.type
_entity.pdbx_description
1 polymer ?
#
loop_
_entity_poly.entity_id
_entity_poly.type
_entity_poly.pdbx_seq_one_letter_code
_entity_poly.pdbx_strand_id
1 'polypeptide(L)'
;MQSLNNFDRQYRLSVGKAGGTGFEIGDGDTPLHVNFSIQKSDLETQNTAKVTVWNLNKQHRAALNQKDCVVALKVGYGNRLSLIFSGIVSFASTTMDSADQKTDIEVVDNLVQIRDTYVSVSYRGAVSWRTIFDEIANQMGVAITYSYNAKFVDIQNGFSYVGFAKNIL
;
A
#
# COMPACT_ATOMS: atom_id res chain seq x y z
N MET A 1 -0.22 7.09 -34.37
CA MET A 1 -0.94 7.79 -33.29
C MET A 1 -2.01 6.85 -32.77
N GLN A 2 -1.80 6.24 -31.58
CA GLN A 2 -2.87 5.45 -30.95
C GLN A 2 -3.83 6.45 -30.30
N SER A 3 -5.10 6.41 -30.73
CA SER A 3 -6.15 7.17 -30.06
C SER A 3 -6.23 6.73 -28.60
N LEU A 4 -6.05 7.66 -27.68
CA LEU A 4 -6.34 7.45 -26.26
C LEU A 4 -7.85 7.34 -26.13
N ASN A 5 -8.39 6.12 -26.20
CA ASN A 5 -9.79 5.85 -25.93
C ASN A 5 -10.03 5.96 -24.41
N ASN A 6 -10.50 7.10 -23.97
CA ASN A 6 -10.91 7.33 -22.57
C ASN A 6 -12.29 6.74 -22.24
N PHE A 7 -12.80 5.79 -23.05
CA PHE A 7 -14.18 5.29 -22.94
C PHE A 7 -14.29 3.89 -22.33
N ASP A 8 -13.21 3.11 -22.32
CA ASP A 8 -13.20 1.76 -21.76
C ASP A 8 -12.51 1.79 -20.40
N ARG A 9 -13.23 2.28 -19.39
CA ARG A 9 -12.73 2.31 -18.01
C ARG A 9 -12.70 0.91 -17.43
N GLN A 10 -11.54 0.51 -16.94
CA GLN A 10 -11.34 -0.80 -16.33
C GLN A 10 -10.71 -0.65 -14.96
N TYR A 11 -11.02 -1.60 -14.09
CA TYR A 11 -10.42 -1.70 -12.77
C TYR A 11 -10.02 -3.15 -12.47
N ARG A 12 -9.11 -3.29 -11.54
CA ARG A 12 -8.70 -4.57 -10.97
C ARG A 12 -8.42 -4.38 -9.50
N LEU A 13 -9.19 -5.05 -8.67
CA LEU A 13 -9.03 -5.06 -7.22
C LEU A 13 -8.53 -6.45 -6.81
N SER A 14 -7.26 -6.52 -6.41
CA SER A 14 -6.63 -7.74 -5.91
C SER A 14 -6.61 -7.69 -4.38
N VAL A 15 -7.07 -8.74 -3.75
CA VAL A 15 -7.18 -8.87 -2.29
C VAL A 15 -6.53 -10.17 -1.87
N GLY A 16 -5.67 -10.13 -0.88
CA GLY A 16 -5.03 -11.35 -0.41
C GLY A 16 -4.02 -11.08 0.70
N LYS A 17 -3.38 -12.15 1.17
CA LYS A 17 -2.29 -12.07 2.12
C LYS A 17 -0.96 -12.19 1.37
N ALA A 18 0.05 -11.46 1.79
CA ALA A 18 1.39 -11.57 1.23
C ALA A 18 1.89 -13.04 1.34
N GLY A 19 2.18 -13.66 0.18
CA GLY A 19 2.58 -15.08 0.10
C GLY A 19 1.46 -16.11 0.33
N GLY A 20 0.20 -15.68 0.42
CA GLY A 20 -0.97 -16.52 0.63
C GLY A 20 -1.92 -16.56 -0.56
N THR A 21 -3.08 -17.17 -0.34
CA THR A 21 -4.19 -17.18 -1.30
C THR A 21 -4.92 -15.84 -1.26
N GLY A 22 -5.40 -15.39 -2.41
CA GLY A 22 -6.18 -14.19 -2.56
C GLY A 22 -7.26 -14.36 -3.62
N PHE A 23 -7.98 -13.29 -3.88
CA PHE A 23 -8.95 -13.20 -4.97
C PHE A 23 -8.75 -11.89 -5.73
N GLU A 24 -9.26 -11.87 -6.93
CA GLU A 24 -9.25 -10.70 -7.78
C GLU A 24 -10.64 -10.46 -8.34
N ILE A 25 -11.07 -9.21 -8.37
CA ILE A 25 -12.30 -8.78 -9.01
C ILE A 25 -11.98 -7.62 -9.96
N GLY A 26 -12.66 -7.60 -11.09
CA GLY A 26 -12.46 -6.56 -12.10
C GLY A 26 -13.04 -6.96 -13.43
N ASP A 27 -12.65 -6.22 -14.44
CA ASP A 27 -13.10 -6.42 -15.79
C ASP A 27 -12.61 -7.77 -16.34
N GLY A 28 -13.53 -8.56 -16.85
CA GLY A 28 -13.30 -9.87 -17.45
C GLY A 28 -14.07 -10.98 -16.74
N ASP A 29 -13.49 -11.57 -15.69
CA ASP A 29 -14.06 -12.79 -15.10
C ASP A 29 -15.10 -12.55 -14.01
N THR A 30 -15.01 -11.43 -13.29
CA THR A 30 -15.94 -11.12 -12.18
C THR A 30 -16.20 -9.61 -12.09
N PRO A 31 -16.93 -9.02 -13.02
CA PRO A 31 -17.29 -7.61 -12.97
C PRO A 31 -18.30 -7.38 -11.85
N LEU A 32 -17.86 -6.79 -10.75
CA LEU A 32 -18.72 -6.31 -9.67
C LEU A 32 -18.80 -4.79 -9.72
N HIS A 33 -19.86 -4.22 -9.17
CA HIS A 33 -19.92 -2.78 -9.01
C HIS A 33 -18.95 -2.38 -7.89
N VAL A 34 -18.00 -1.50 -8.22
CA VAL A 34 -16.98 -0.98 -7.31
C VAL A 34 -16.95 0.53 -7.35
N ASN A 35 -16.97 1.15 -6.18
CA ASN A 35 -16.70 2.57 -5.98
C ASN A 35 -15.47 2.71 -5.10
N PHE A 36 -14.65 3.75 -5.31
CA PHE A 36 -13.50 4.01 -4.46
C PHE A 36 -13.22 5.50 -4.32
N SER A 37 -12.67 5.85 -3.15
CA SER A 37 -12.15 7.17 -2.85
C SER A 37 -10.78 7.01 -2.24
N ILE A 38 -9.79 7.74 -2.74
CA ILE A 38 -8.39 7.65 -2.30
C ILE A 38 -7.95 9.03 -1.84
N GLN A 39 -7.42 9.10 -0.63
CA GLN A 39 -6.81 10.30 -0.07
C GLN A 39 -5.32 10.04 0.05
N LYS A 40 -4.52 10.82 -0.67
CA LYS A 40 -3.06 10.82 -0.62
C LYS A 40 -2.57 12.17 -0.14
N SER A 41 -1.63 12.14 0.79
CA SER A 41 -0.95 13.32 1.30
C SER A 41 0.56 13.07 1.22
N ASP A 42 1.30 14.11 0.97
CA ASP A 42 2.77 14.16 1.09
C ASP A 42 3.22 14.52 2.52
N LEU A 43 2.27 14.73 3.42
CA LEU A 43 2.52 14.92 4.85
C LEU A 43 2.68 13.56 5.55
N GLU A 44 3.12 13.59 6.81
CA GLU A 44 3.32 12.39 7.66
C GLU A 44 2.02 11.60 7.98
N THR A 45 0.89 12.03 7.43
CA THR A 45 -0.41 11.35 7.59
C THR A 45 -0.51 10.14 6.65
N GLN A 46 -1.05 9.04 7.18
CA GLN A 46 -1.29 7.84 6.38
C GLN A 46 -2.19 8.14 5.17
N ASN A 47 -1.78 7.64 4.01
CA ASN A 47 -2.67 7.60 2.87
C ASN A 47 -3.76 6.55 3.10
N THR A 48 -4.98 6.89 2.75
CA THR A 48 -6.14 6.04 2.96
C THR A 48 -6.91 5.83 1.68
N ALA A 49 -7.50 4.64 1.55
CA ALA A 49 -8.47 4.38 0.50
C ALA A 49 -9.73 3.75 1.12
N LYS A 50 -10.88 4.20 0.64
CA LYS A 50 -12.17 3.57 0.90
C LYS A 50 -12.65 2.94 -0.39
N VAL A 51 -12.87 1.64 -0.36
CA VAL A 51 -13.37 0.87 -1.50
C VAL A 51 -14.70 0.24 -1.11
N THR A 52 -15.72 0.46 -1.90
CA THR A 52 -17.04 -0.12 -1.72
C THR A 52 -17.31 -1.12 -2.84
N VAL A 53 -17.65 -2.35 -2.49
CA VAL A 53 -17.95 -3.42 -3.44
C VAL A 53 -19.36 -3.95 -3.16
N TRP A 54 -20.16 -4.05 -4.22
CA TRP A 54 -21.51 -4.63 -4.12
C TRP A 54 -21.50 -6.12 -4.47
N ASN A 55 -22.29 -6.87 -3.73
CA ASN A 55 -22.56 -8.31 -3.94
C ASN A 55 -21.31 -9.19 -3.89
N LEU A 56 -20.36 -8.85 -3.02
CA LEU A 56 -19.19 -9.67 -2.77
C LEU A 56 -19.60 -11.00 -2.12
N ASN A 57 -19.12 -12.11 -2.63
CA ASN A 57 -19.46 -13.43 -2.12
C ASN A 57 -18.93 -13.68 -0.70
N LYS A 58 -19.51 -14.67 -0.01
CA LYS A 58 -19.17 -14.97 1.40
C LYS A 58 -17.69 -15.31 1.62
N GLN A 59 -17.06 -16.02 0.67
CA GLN A 59 -15.64 -16.41 0.78
C GLN A 59 -14.73 -15.19 0.66
N HIS A 60 -15.00 -14.30 -0.30
CA HIS A 60 -14.25 -13.06 -0.48
C HIS A 60 -14.40 -12.13 0.73
N ARG A 61 -15.60 -12.02 1.30
CA ARG A 61 -15.81 -11.24 2.54
C ARG A 61 -15.03 -11.81 3.73
N ALA A 62 -14.97 -13.14 3.86
CA ALA A 62 -14.17 -13.77 4.90
C ALA A 62 -12.66 -13.52 4.73
N ALA A 63 -12.17 -13.44 3.49
CA ALA A 63 -10.78 -13.13 3.20
C ALA A 63 -10.40 -11.70 3.62
N LEU A 64 -11.29 -10.72 3.46
CA LEU A 64 -11.08 -9.33 3.90
C LEU A 64 -10.87 -9.19 5.42
N ASN A 65 -11.45 -10.08 6.21
CA ASN A 65 -11.33 -10.05 7.68
C ASN A 65 -10.09 -10.80 8.20
N GLN A 66 -9.25 -11.33 7.32
CA GLN A 66 -8.01 -11.97 7.73
C GLN A 66 -6.98 -10.91 8.14
N LYS A 67 -6.21 -11.24 9.18
CA LYS A 67 -5.10 -10.40 9.61
C LYS A 67 -4.08 -10.21 8.47
N ASP A 68 -3.58 -9.00 8.33
CA ASP A 68 -2.57 -8.61 7.32
C ASP A 68 -3.07 -8.81 5.87
N CYS A 69 -4.39 -8.65 5.67
CA CYS A 69 -4.98 -8.67 4.33
C CYS A 69 -4.55 -7.42 3.56
N VAL A 70 -3.94 -7.63 2.38
CA VAL A 70 -3.47 -6.56 1.50
C VAL A 70 -4.46 -6.37 0.36
N VAL A 71 -4.70 -5.11 0.01
CA VAL A 71 -5.50 -4.70 -1.14
C VAL A 71 -4.63 -3.92 -2.10
N ALA A 72 -4.72 -4.25 -3.39
CA ALA A 72 -4.11 -3.48 -4.46
C ALA A 72 -5.19 -3.10 -5.49
N LEU A 73 -5.35 -1.81 -5.75
CA LEU A 73 -6.30 -1.27 -6.70
C LEU A 73 -5.57 -0.71 -7.91
N LYS A 74 -5.86 -1.31 -9.07
CA LYS A 74 -5.40 -0.84 -10.38
C LYS A 74 -6.58 -0.32 -11.16
N VAL A 75 -6.40 0.79 -11.86
CA VAL A 75 -7.40 1.38 -12.75
C VAL A 75 -6.77 1.88 -14.03
N GLY A 76 -7.56 1.97 -15.06
CA GLY A 76 -7.09 2.46 -16.36
C GLY A 76 -8.15 2.41 -17.44
N TYR A 77 -7.69 2.37 -18.68
CA TYR A 77 -8.51 2.31 -19.87
C TYR A 77 -8.00 1.19 -20.77
N GLY A 78 -8.92 0.37 -21.27
CA GLY A 78 -8.56 -0.80 -22.06
C GLY A 78 -7.58 -1.70 -21.30
N ASN A 79 -6.54 -2.18 -21.94
CA ASN A 79 -5.57 -3.10 -21.34
C ASN A 79 -4.46 -2.40 -20.50
N ARG A 80 -4.58 -1.08 -20.26
CA ARG A 80 -3.57 -0.31 -19.52
C ARG A 80 -4.04 0.03 -18.12
N LEU A 81 -3.77 -0.85 -17.17
CA LEU A 81 -4.08 -0.65 -15.76
C LEU A 81 -2.84 -0.17 -15.00
N SER A 82 -2.98 0.92 -14.27
CA SER A 82 -1.94 1.45 -13.37
C SER A 82 -2.35 1.24 -11.92
N LEU A 83 -1.40 0.85 -11.07
CA LEU A 83 -1.62 0.77 -9.63
C LEU A 83 -1.83 2.18 -9.08
N ILE A 84 -2.99 2.43 -8.49
CA ILE A 84 -3.32 3.73 -7.89
C ILE A 84 -3.25 3.71 -6.37
N PHE A 85 -3.46 2.55 -5.75
CA PHE A 85 -3.35 2.38 -4.30
C PHE A 85 -3.01 0.93 -3.94
N SER A 86 -2.19 0.75 -2.90
CA SER A 86 -1.95 -0.55 -2.26
C SER A 86 -1.75 -0.33 -0.77
N GLY A 87 -2.33 -1.22 0.04
CA GLY A 87 -2.25 -1.09 1.49
C GLY A 87 -2.85 -2.28 2.22
N ILE A 88 -2.90 -2.18 3.55
CA ILE A 88 -3.48 -3.18 4.44
C ILE A 88 -4.93 -2.80 4.75
N VAL A 89 -5.81 -3.79 4.78
CA VAL A 89 -7.20 -3.61 5.24
C VAL A 89 -7.18 -3.26 6.73
N SER A 90 -7.63 -2.05 7.05
CA SER A 90 -7.80 -1.63 8.45
C SER A 90 -9.17 -2.02 9.00
N PHE A 91 -10.18 -1.99 8.13
CA PHE A 91 -11.56 -2.34 8.49
C PHE A 91 -12.33 -2.82 7.26
N ALA A 92 -13.20 -3.79 7.43
CA ALA A 92 -14.16 -4.21 6.42
C ALA A 92 -15.51 -4.52 7.07
N SER A 93 -16.58 -3.97 6.53
CA SER A 93 -17.94 -4.20 6.99
C SER A 93 -18.88 -4.47 5.82
N THR A 94 -19.89 -5.30 6.06
CA THR A 94 -20.92 -5.59 5.07
C THR A 94 -22.28 -5.23 5.63
N THR A 95 -23.02 -4.44 4.89
CA THR A 95 -24.40 -4.02 5.20
C THR A 95 -25.33 -4.37 4.06
N MET A 96 -26.61 -4.49 4.34
CA MET A 96 -27.65 -4.59 3.31
C MET A 96 -27.98 -3.18 2.81
N ASP A 97 -27.98 -2.99 1.52
CA ASP A 97 -28.41 -1.79 0.83
C ASP A 97 -29.56 -2.14 -0.09
N SER A 98 -30.78 -2.08 0.42
CA SER A 98 -31.99 -2.57 -0.23
C SER A 98 -31.91 -4.07 -0.52
N ALA A 99 -31.85 -4.48 -1.80
CA ALA A 99 -31.70 -5.87 -2.21
C ALA A 99 -30.25 -6.32 -2.36
N ASP A 100 -29.31 -5.37 -2.34
CA ASP A 100 -27.88 -5.63 -2.57
C ASP A 100 -27.08 -5.68 -1.26
N GLN A 101 -26.00 -6.43 -1.28
CA GLN A 101 -25.01 -6.43 -0.19
C GLN A 101 -23.89 -5.46 -0.53
N LYS A 102 -23.71 -4.47 0.31
CA LYS A 102 -22.66 -3.48 0.21
C LYS A 102 -21.53 -3.81 1.19
N THR A 103 -20.32 -3.97 0.70
CA THR A 103 -19.13 -4.18 1.51
C THR A 103 -18.24 -2.96 1.41
N ASP A 104 -18.06 -2.25 2.52
CA ASP A 104 -17.14 -1.13 2.66
C ASP A 104 -15.81 -1.65 3.21
N ILE A 105 -14.71 -1.28 2.55
CA ILE A 105 -13.35 -1.71 2.85
C ILE A 105 -12.52 -0.44 3.06
N GLU A 106 -11.96 -0.28 4.24
CA GLU A 106 -11.01 0.79 4.54
C GLU A 106 -9.60 0.23 4.48
N VAL A 107 -8.75 0.88 3.70
CA VAL A 107 -7.38 0.46 3.44
C VAL A 107 -6.45 1.59 3.82
N VAL A 108 -5.42 1.28 4.56
CA VAL A 108 -4.33 2.20 4.90
C VAL A 108 -3.06 1.77 4.20
N ASP A 109 -2.29 2.73 3.76
CA ASP A 109 -1.03 2.40 3.13
C ASP A 109 -0.03 1.83 4.16
N ASN A 110 1.01 1.15 3.67
CA ASN A 110 1.93 0.32 4.46
C ASN A 110 2.93 1.14 5.31
N LEU A 111 2.69 2.44 5.54
CA LEU A 111 3.50 3.29 6.41
C LEU A 111 3.56 2.81 7.88
N VAL A 112 2.73 1.82 8.26
CA VAL A 112 2.77 1.21 9.59
C VAL A 112 4.17 0.67 9.91
N GLN A 113 4.85 0.06 8.94
CA GLN A 113 6.22 -0.43 9.15
C GLN A 113 7.21 0.71 9.42
N ILE A 114 7.07 1.84 8.74
CA ILE A 114 7.91 3.01 8.96
C ILE A 114 7.59 3.65 10.31
N ARG A 115 6.32 3.80 10.63
CA ARG A 115 5.85 4.47 11.85
C ARG A 115 6.19 3.71 13.13
N ASP A 116 5.97 2.39 13.12
CA ASP A 116 5.95 1.58 14.33
C ASP A 116 7.20 0.71 14.52
N THR A 117 8.13 0.72 13.55
CA THR A 117 9.39 -0.02 13.69
C THR A 117 10.39 0.76 14.52
N TYR A 118 10.86 0.10 15.58
CA TYR A 118 11.93 0.58 16.43
C TYR A 118 13.26 0.09 15.88
N VAL A 119 14.18 1.01 15.60
CA VAL A 119 15.48 0.71 15.02
C VAL A 119 16.62 1.11 15.95
N SER A 120 17.72 0.36 15.88
CA SER A 120 18.94 0.65 16.61
C SER A 120 20.12 0.55 15.67
N VAL A 121 20.80 1.66 15.47
CA VAL A 121 21.91 1.78 14.54
C VAL A 121 23.07 2.47 15.25
N SER A 122 24.27 1.90 15.17
CA SER A 122 25.47 2.50 15.76
C SER A 122 26.70 2.24 14.91
N TYR A 123 27.38 3.30 14.54
CA TYR A 123 28.61 3.26 13.76
C TYR A 123 29.71 4.03 14.49
N ARG A 124 30.90 3.42 14.51
CA ARG A 124 32.11 4.07 15.05
C ARG A 124 32.94 4.61 13.88
N GLY A 125 33.23 5.90 13.87
CA GLY A 125 34.00 6.55 12.81
C GLY A 125 33.14 7.03 11.66
N ALA A 126 33.75 7.35 10.54
CA ALA A 126 33.07 7.92 9.39
C ALA A 126 32.03 6.92 8.79
N VAL A 127 30.83 7.39 8.51
CA VAL A 127 29.74 6.63 7.90
C VAL A 127 28.91 7.50 6.97
N SER A 128 28.49 6.96 5.85
CA SER A 128 27.60 7.64 4.90
C SER A 128 26.14 7.56 5.36
N TRP A 129 25.38 8.64 5.14
CA TRP A 129 23.93 8.60 5.32
C TRP A 129 23.25 7.48 4.53
N ARG A 130 23.77 7.15 3.36
CA ARG A 130 23.27 6.02 2.57
C ARG A 130 23.35 4.70 3.35
N THR A 131 24.51 4.42 3.95
CA THR A 131 24.70 3.20 4.77
C THR A 131 23.75 3.14 5.95
N ILE A 132 23.49 4.31 6.58
CA ILE A 132 22.55 4.40 7.70
C ILE A 132 21.13 4.11 7.23
N PHE A 133 20.69 4.67 6.11
CA PHE A 133 19.34 4.44 5.57
C PHE A 133 19.17 2.99 5.09
N ASP A 134 20.18 2.41 4.44
CA ASP A 134 20.15 1.01 4.02
C ASP A 134 19.99 0.07 5.23
N GLU A 135 20.71 0.33 6.32
CA GLU A 135 20.59 -0.45 7.56
C GLU A 135 19.21 -0.30 8.21
N ILE A 136 18.68 0.94 8.28
CA ILE A 136 17.34 1.19 8.80
C ILE A 136 16.30 0.46 7.96
N ALA A 137 16.39 0.54 6.63
CA ALA A 137 15.48 -0.16 5.72
C ALA A 137 15.52 -1.68 5.89
N ASN A 138 16.73 -2.25 6.10
CA ASN A 138 16.89 -3.67 6.41
C ASN A 138 16.20 -4.06 7.73
N GLN A 139 16.35 -3.26 8.78
CA GLN A 139 15.67 -3.51 10.07
C GLN A 139 14.16 -3.39 9.98
N MET A 140 13.66 -2.52 9.09
CA MET A 140 12.23 -2.37 8.78
C MET A 140 11.68 -3.48 7.87
N GLY A 141 12.54 -4.24 7.19
CA GLY A 141 12.14 -5.22 6.20
C GLY A 141 11.56 -4.60 4.92
N VAL A 142 11.96 -3.38 4.58
CA VAL A 142 11.52 -2.67 3.39
C VAL A 142 12.66 -2.44 2.41
N ALA A 143 12.32 -2.38 1.11
CA ALA A 143 13.28 -1.99 0.10
C ALA A 143 13.32 -0.47 -0.01
N ILE A 144 14.51 0.12 0.01
CA ILE A 144 14.73 1.53 -0.25
C ILE A 144 15.28 1.75 -1.65
N THR A 145 14.81 2.78 -2.31
CA THR A 145 15.30 3.18 -3.63
C THR A 145 15.68 4.65 -3.59
N TYR A 146 16.86 4.95 -4.08
CA TYR A 146 17.36 6.31 -4.14
C TYR A 146 17.19 6.91 -5.54
N SER A 147 16.90 8.22 -5.58
CA SER A 147 16.93 8.93 -6.84
C SER A 147 18.33 8.83 -7.45
N TYR A 148 18.39 8.76 -8.77
CA TYR A 148 19.64 8.70 -9.53
C TYR A 148 20.58 9.90 -9.23
N ASN A 149 20.03 11.05 -8.81
CA ASN A 149 20.78 12.24 -8.43
C ASN A 149 21.03 12.37 -6.91
N ALA A 150 20.68 11.36 -6.10
CA ALA A 150 20.85 11.43 -4.66
C ALA A 150 22.32 11.55 -4.28
N LYS A 151 22.65 12.57 -3.48
CA LYS A 151 23.98 12.78 -2.92
C LYS A 151 23.92 12.57 -1.42
N PHE A 152 24.81 11.73 -0.91
CA PHE A 152 24.90 11.44 0.52
C PHE A 152 26.18 12.04 1.07
N VAL A 153 26.08 12.68 2.23
CA VAL A 153 27.20 13.26 2.96
C VAL A 153 27.67 12.23 4.00
N ASP A 154 28.98 12.20 4.24
CA ASP A 154 29.57 11.35 5.27
C ASP A 154 29.56 12.07 6.62
N ILE A 155 29.17 11.35 7.67
CA ILE A 155 29.28 11.78 9.07
C ILE A 155 30.65 11.33 9.57
N GLN A 156 31.50 12.27 9.99
CA GLN A 156 32.92 11.98 10.31
C GLN A 156 33.12 11.36 11.69
N ASN A 157 32.27 11.66 12.67
CA ASN A 157 32.49 11.36 14.10
C ASN A 157 31.67 10.18 14.62
N GLY A 158 31.21 9.32 13.70
CA GLY A 158 30.32 8.23 14.06
C GLY A 158 28.86 8.67 14.19
N PHE A 159 27.98 7.69 14.28
CA PHE A 159 26.55 7.90 14.36
C PHE A 159 25.92 6.85 15.28
N SER A 160 25.01 7.29 16.15
CA SER A 160 24.22 6.37 16.97
C SER A 160 22.79 6.88 17.06
N TYR A 161 21.86 6.00 16.80
CA TYR A 161 20.44 6.27 16.89
C TYR A 161 19.70 5.06 17.42
N VAL A 162 18.77 5.30 18.36
CA VAL A 162 17.85 4.31 18.89
C VAL A 162 16.49 4.97 19.02
N GLY A 163 15.51 4.48 18.30
CA GLY A 163 14.18 5.09 18.26
C GLY A 163 13.29 4.59 17.13
N PHE A 164 12.15 5.24 16.92
CA PHE A 164 11.28 4.91 15.80
C PHE A 164 11.89 5.33 14.47
N ALA A 165 11.80 4.46 13.47
CA ALA A 165 12.35 4.69 12.12
C ALA A 165 11.84 5.99 11.48
N LYS A 166 10.57 6.34 11.71
CA LYS A 166 9.96 7.60 11.20
C LYS A 166 10.66 8.89 11.62
N ASN A 167 11.41 8.87 12.72
CA ASN A 167 12.06 10.08 13.23
C ASN A 167 13.44 10.32 12.63
N ILE A 168 13.91 9.43 11.77
CA ILE A 168 15.22 9.53 11.14
C ILE A 168 15.13 9.47 9.60
N LEU A 169 14.01 9.02 9.06
CA LEU A 169 13.73 9.03 7.62
C LEU A 169 13.05 10.33 7.20
#